data_1c62a44d07c761afa22063132fe92b6d
#
_entry.id   1c62a44d07c761afa22063132fe92b6d
#
_cell.length_a   1.000
_cell.length_b   1.000
_cell.length_c   1.000
_cell.angle_alpha   90.00
_cell.angle_beta   90.00
_cell.angle_gamma   90.00
#
_symmetry.space_group_name_H-M   'P 1'
#
loop_
_entity.id
_entity.type
_entity.pdbx_description
1 polymer ?
#
loop_
_entity_poly.entity_id
_entity_poly.type
_entity_poly.pdbx_seq_one_letter_code
_entity_poly.pdbx_strand_id
1 'polypeptide(L)'
;SSISDANGKNGANKEEVLEQTGHTVGLDNVSLKIEEGETFVCMGLSGSGKSTLIRHLNRLIDPTDGEIIVEGNNVMSFNKEQLIDFRRHKMSMVFQRFGLFPHKTVMQNVGYGLEMQGKSEDERDKIAMEKIEAVGLNGFENQFPNQLSGGMQQRVGLARALATNSDIMLM
;
A
#
# COMPACT_ATOMS: atom_id res chain seq x y z
N SER A 1 5.18 -24.07 14.72
CA SER A 1 5.58 -23.07 15.69
C SER A 1 6.05 -21.85 14.95
N SER A 2 5.48 -20.69 15.25
CA SER A 2 5.85 -19.47 14.61
C SER A 2 7.23 -18.99 15.07
N ILE A 3 8.04 -18.49 14.16
CA ILE A 3 9.40 -18.00 14.44
C ILE A 3 9.34 -16.79 15.38
N SER A 4 8.27 -16.00 15.32
CA SER A 4 8.03 -14.86 16.21
C SER A 4 7.92 -15.27 17.67
N ASP A 5 7.25 -16.39 17.97
CA ASP A 5 7.08 -16.87 19.35
C ASP A 5 8.41 -17.35 19.95
N ALA A 6 9.25 -17.98 19.14
CA ALA A 6 10.56 -18.43 19.58
C ALA A 6 11.51 -17.25 19.89
N ASN A 7 11.43 -16.17 19.12
CA ASN A 7 12.33 -15.02 19.25
C ASN A 7 11.94 -14.08 20.40
N GLY A 8 10.66 -13.78 20.55
CA GLY A 8 10.19 -12.90 21.63
C GLY A 8 10.44 -13.48 23.02
N LYS A 9 10.50 -14.79 23.14
CA LYS A 9 10.76 -15.48 24.43
C LYS A 9 12.23 -15.65 24.75
N ASN A 10 13.10 -15.74 23.77
CA ASN A 10 14.52 -16.09 23.96
C ASN A 10 15.49 -14.92 23.73
N GLY A 11 15.03 -13.76 23.28
CA GLY A 11 15.88 -12.61 23.02
C GLY A 11 16.91 -12.80 21.90
N ALA A 12 16.73 -13.81 21.03
CA ALA A 12 17.61 -14.06 19.91
C ALA A 12 17.58 -12.89 18.90
N ASN A 13 18.75 -12.48 18.43
CA ASN A 13 18.84 -11.44 17.41
C ASN A 13 18.52 -11.98 16.01
N LYS A 14 18.34 -11.07 15.02
CA LYS A 14 17.95 -11.45 13.65
C LYS A 14 18.94 -12.40 12.97
N GLU A 15 20.23 -12.27 13.26
CA GLU A 15 21.30 -13.10 12.70
C GLU A 15 21.25 -14.52 13.27
N GLU A 16 21.08 -14.64 14.59
CA GLU A 16 20.92 -15.93 15.28
C GLU A 16 19.71 -16.71 14.76
N VAL A 17 18.58 -16.00 14.51
CA VAL A 17 17.39 -16.63 13.96
C VAL A 17 17.63 -17.14 12.55
N LEU A 18 18.29 -16.35 11.71
CA LEU A 18 18.61 -16.75 10.34
C LEU A 18 19.51 -18.01 10.34
N GLU A 19 20.55 -18.04 11.18
CA GLU A 19 21.47 -19.18 11.30
C GLU A 19 20.79 -20.45 11.80
N GLN A 20 19.89 -20.32 12.79
CA GLN A 20 19.25 -21.48 13.40
C GLN A 20 18.05 -22.01 12.62
N THR A 21 17.34 -21.15 11.90
CA THR A 21 16.06 -21.51 11.26
C THR A 21 16.04 -21.35 9.74
N GLY A 22 17.02 -20.66 9.16
CA GLY A 22 17.04 -20.29 7.75
C GLY A 22 16.00 -19.22 7.37
N HIS A 23 15.34 -18.59 8.35
CA HIS A 23 14.31 -17.58 8.14
C HIS A 23 14.76 -16.19 8.59
N THR A 24 14.33 -15.16 7.87
CA THR A 24 14.63 -13.77 8.19
C THR A 24 13.48 -13.13 8.94
N VAL A 25 13.76 -12.53 10.09
CA VAL A 25 12.78 -11.73 10.84
C VAL A 25 12.60 -10.38 10.16
N GLY A 26 11.43 -10.18 9.53
CA GLY A 26 11.08 -8.91 8.88
C GLY A 26 10.70 -7.82 9.88
N LEU A 27 9.83 -8.16 10.83
CA LEU A 27 9.38 -7.32 11.94
C LEU A 27 9.36 -8.16 13.21
N ASP A 28 9.70 -7.55 14.34
CA ASP A 28 9.69 -8.19 15.64
C ASP A 28 8.97 -7.29 16.64
N ASN A 29 7.86 -7.80 17.19
CA ASN A 29 7.06 -7.21 18.25
C ASN A 29 6.77 -5.69 18.05
N VAL A 30 6.29 -5.31 16.87
CA VAL A 30 5.94 -3.93 16.54
C VAL A 30 4.49 -3.66 16.96
N SER A 31 4.31 -2.70 17.87
CA SER A 31 3.00 -2.17 18.23
C SER A 31 2.96 -0.67 17.94
N LEU A 32 1.94 -0.21 17.23
CA LEU A 32 1.73 1.20 16.93
C LEU A 32 0.24 1.51 16.88
N LYS A 33 -0.10 2.77 17.16
CA LYS A 33 -1.45 3.29 17.03
C LYS A 33 -1.36 4.57 16.20
N ILE A 34 -2.27 4.73 15.26
CA ILE A 34 -2.39 5.89 14.39
C ILE A 34 -3.83 6.40 14.55
N GLU A 35 -3.98 7.66 14.87
CA GLU A 35 -5.31 8.27 15.06
C GLU A 35 -5.87 8.79 13.74
N GLU A 36 -7.17 9.04 13.71
CA GLU A 36 -7.83 9.65 12.56
C GLU A 36 -7.25 11.05 12.27
N GLY A 37 -6.97 11.34 10.99
CA GLY A 37 -6.36 12.59 10.56
C GLY A 37 -4.85 12.72 10.84
N GLU A 38 -4.22 11.69 11.42
CA GLU A 38 -2.80 11.69 11.71
C GLU A 38 -1.97 11.34 10.48
N THR A 39 -0.85 12.05 10.28
CA THR A 39 0.21 11.65 9.36
C THR A 39 1.33 10.98 10.15
N PHE A 40 1.42 9.66 10.04
CA PHE A 40 2.46 8.87 10.69
C PHE A 40 3.63 8.62 9.73
N VAL A 41 4.85 8.98 10.17
CA VAL A 41 6.08 8.80 9.36
C VAL A 41 6.97 7.73 9.98
N CYS A 42 7.19 6.64 9.25
CA CYS A 42 8.10 5.57 9.64
C CYS A 42 9.47 5.79 9.00
N MET A 43 10.48 6.07 9.81
CA MET A 43 11.87 6.29 9.38
C MET A 43 12.79 5.18 9.87
N GLY A 44 13.88 4.94 9.15
CA GLY A 44 14.90 3.96 9.50
C GLY A 44 15.79 3.61 8.31
N LEU A 45 16.86 2.88 8.56
CA LEU A 45 17.83 2.45 7.55
C LEU A 45 17.20 1.51 6.50
N SER A 46 17.89 1.35 5.37
CA SER A 46 17.51 0.33 4.37
C SER A 46 17.52 -1.05 5.04
N GLY A 47 16.51 -1.88 4.74
CA GLY A 47 16.38 -3.22 5.34
C GLY A 47 15.78 -3.26 6.75
N SER A 48 15.42 -2.13 7.37
CA SER A 48 14.84 -2.10 8.74
C SER A 48 13.39 -2.58 8.86
N GLY A 49 12.77 -3.04 7.76
CA GLY A 49 11.41 -3.58 7.79
C GLY A 49 10.29 -2.59 7.45
N LYS A 50 10.56 -1.31 7.16
CA LYS A 50 9.54 -0.28 6.85
C LYS A 50 8.54 -0.71 5.77
N SER A 51 9.05 -1.17 4.63
CA SER A 51 8.20 -1.63 3.52
C SER A 51 7.45 -2.91 3.87
N THR A 52 7.99 -3.73 4.75
CA THR A 52 7.33 -4.92 5.29
C THR A 52 6.17 -4.53 6.18
N LEU A 53 6.36 -3.55 7.07
CA LEU A 53 5.30 -3.01 7.93
C LEU A 53 4.12 -2.49 7.10
N ILE A 54 4.39 -1.63 6.11
CA ILE A 54 3.35 -1.09 5.22
C ILE A 54 2.58 -2.21 4.50
N ARG A 55 3.27 -3.26 4.05
CA ARG A 55 2.62 -4.40 3.37
C ARG A 55 1.82 -5.30 4.31
N HIS A 56 2.12 -5.30 5.61
CA HIS A 56 1.28 -5.97 6.59
C HIS A 56 -0.02 -5.19 6.83
N LEU A 57 0.03 -3.85 6.90
CA LEU A 57 -1.15 -3.03 7.17
C LEU A 57 -2.30 -3.26 6.18
N ASN A 58 -1.98 -3.54 4.92
CA ASN A 58 -2.99 -3.88 3.89
C ASN A 58 -3.06 -5.39 3.57
N ARG A 59 -2.40 -6.23 4.38
CA ARG A 59 -2.33 -7.68 4.22
C ARG A 59 -1.86 -8.14 2.82
N LEU A 60 -0.98 -7.38 2.17
CA LEU A 60 -0.22 -7.90 1.03
C LEU A 60 0.76 -9.00 1.47
N ILE A 61 1.18 -8.94 2.72
CA ILE A 61 1.91 -9.98 3.43
C ILE A 61 1.15 -10.23 4.74
N ASP A 62 0.74 -11.45 5.00
CA ASP A 62 0.13 -11.79 6.28
C ASP A 62 1.21 -11.86 7.37
N PRO A 63 1.01 -11.22 8.53
CA PRO A 63 1.92 -11.36 9.66
C PRO A 63 1.87 -12.80 10.20
N THR A 64 2.97 -13.25 10.78
CA THR A 64 3.05 -14.57 11.42
C THR A 64 2.17 -14.63 12.67
N ASP A 65 2.10 -13.51 13.40
CA ASP A 65 1.29 -13.33 14.61
C ASP A 65 0.94 -11.85 14.78
N GLY A 66 -0.05 -11.55 15.62
CA GLY A 66 -0.50 -10.21 15.92
C GLY A 66 -1.84 -9.85 15.27
N GLU A 67 -2.25 -8.62 15.51
CA GLU A 67 -3.54 -8.09 15.07
C GLU A 67 -3.34 -6.79 14.28
N ILE A 68 -4.23 -6.55 13.32
CA ILE A 68 -4.32 -5.28 12.58
C ILE A 68 -5.75 -4.79 12.73
N ILE A 69 -5.93 -3.78 13.56
CA ILE A 69 -7.25 -3.20 13.85
C ILE A 69 -7.42 -1.91 13.05
N VAL A 70 -8.45 -1.85 12.23
CA VAL A 70 -8.84 -0.65 11.47
C VAL A 70 -10.30 -0.34 11.76
N GLU A 71 -10.57 0.83 12.29
CA GLU A 71 -11.93 1.27 12.68
C GLU A 71 -12.65 0.23 13.55
N GLY A 72 -11.93 -0.37 14.51
CA GLY A 72 -12.46 -1.40 15.42
C GLY A 72 -12.60 -2.80 14.83
N ASN A 73 -12.28 -3.00 13.55
CA ASN A 73 -12.35 -4.30 12.89
C ASN A 73 -10.97 -4.94 12.79
N ASN A 74 -10.84 -6.19 13.21
CA ASN A 74 -9.61 -6.94 13.02
C ASN A 74 -9.51 -7.43 11.58
N VAL A 75 -8.62 -6.79 10.80
CA VAL A 75 -8.39 -7.10 9.38
C VAL A 75 -7.90 -8.54 9.18
N MET A 76 -7.26 -9.13 10.21
CA MET A 76 -6.78 -10.52 10.14
C MET A 76 -7.94 -11.54 10.07
N SER A 77 -9.11 -11.20 10.58
CA SER A 77 -10.30 -12.06 10.52
C SER A 77 -11.06 -11.99 9.19
N PHE A 78 -10.70 -11.07 8.29
CA PHE A 78 -11.41 -10.88 7.03
C PHE A 78 -11.24 -12.10 6.11
N ASN A 79 -12.35 -12.55 5.53
CA ASN A 79 -12.32 -13.50 4.43
C ASN A 79 -11.83 -12.80 3.12
N LYS A 80 -11.70 -13.55 2.05
CA LYS A 80 -11.18 -13.04 0.77
C LYS A 80 -12.01 -11.89 0.20
N GLU A 81 -13.32 -11.95 0.29
CA GLU A 81 -14.22 -10.92 -0.24
C GLU A 81 -14.14 -9.65 0.58
N GLN A 82 -14.18 -9.76 1.90
CA GLN A 82 -14.01 -8.65 2.84
C GLN A 82 -12.65 -7.96 2.67
N LEU A 83 -11.58 -8.73 2.45
CA LEU A 83 -10.25 -8.20 2.24
C LEU A 83 -10.13 -7.44 0.90
N ILE A 84 -10.78 -7.93 -0.15
CA ILE A 84 -10.85 -7.23 -1.44
C ILE A 84 -11.61 -5.92 -1.28
N ASP A 85 -12.75 -5.94 -0.61
CA ASP A 85 -13.56 -4.75 -0.37
C ASP A 85 -12.82 -3.71 0.48
N PHE A 86 -12.16 -4.15 1.56
CA PHE A 86 -11.31 -3.33 2.41
C PHE A 86 -10.21 -2.61 1.60
N ARG A 87 -9.47 -3.33 0.76
CA ARG A 87 -8.42 -2.76 -0.10
C ARG A 87 -8.97 -1.84 -1.17
N ARG A 88 -10.21 -2.07 -1.62
CA ARG A 88 -10.86 -1.29 -2.67
C ARG A 88 -11.36 0.07 -2.18
N HIS A 89 -11.87 0.12 -0.96
CA HIS A 89 -12.57 1.29 -0.43
C HIS A 89 -11.84 1.98 0.73
N LYS A 90 -11.14 1.22 1.57
CA LYS A 90 -10.55 1.76 2.80
C LYS A 90 -9.09 2.14 2.67
N MET A 91 -8.33 1.51 1.78
CA MET A 91 -6.90 1.75 1.66
C MET A 91 -6.45 2.03 0.23
N SER A 92 -5.57 3.01 0.08
CA SER A 92 -4.78 3.22 -1.13
C SER A 92 -3.29 3.06 -0.83
N MET A 93 -2.51 2.71 -1.85
CA MET A 93 -1.07 2.54 -1.70
C MET A 93 -0.30 3.12 -2.89
N VAL A 94 0.71 3.92 -2.58
CA VAL A 94 1.70 4.38 -3.55
C VAL A 94 2.90 3.43 -3.49
N PHE A 95 3.19 2.76 -4.59
CA PHE A 95 4.29 1.79 -4.67
C PHE A 95 5.63 2.47 -4.98
N GLN A 96 6.71 2.04 -4.36
CA GLN A 96 8.07 2.57 -4.57
C GLN A 96 8.54 2.49 -6.04
N ARG A 97 8.11 1.48 -6.79
CA ARG A 97 8.36 1.33 -8.24
C ARG A 97 7.13 1.69 -9.07
N PHE A 98 6.34 2.66 -8.58
CA PHE A 98 5.14 3.24 -9.17
C PHE A 98 4.01 2.23 -9.47
N GLY A 99 4.31 0.97 -9.80
CA GLY A 99 3.33 -0.09 -10.06
C GLY A 99 2.31 0.29 -11.13
N LEU A 100 2.72 1.07 -12.14
CA LEU A 100 1.84 1.47 -13.23
C LEU A 100 1.65 0.31 -14.21
N PHE A 101 0.46 0.23 -14.78
CA PHE A 101 0.16 -0.71 -15.85
C PHE A 101 0.78 -0.20 -17.15
N PRO A 102 1.77 -0.89 -17.75
CA PRO A 102 2.51 -0.37 -18.90
C PRO A 102 1.66 -0.29 -20.17
N HIS A 103 0.57 -1.07 -20.23
CA HIS A 103 -0.38 -1.13 -21.33
C HIS A 103 -1.59 -0.20 -21.17
N LYS A 104 -1.65 0.57 -20.10
CA LYS A 104 -2.69 1.57 -19.82
C LYS A 104 -2.11 2.97 -19.91
N THR A 105 -2.89 3.92 -20.42
CA THR A 105 -2.53 5.34 -20.43
C THR A 105 -2.49 5.92 -19.02
N VAL A 106 -2.04 7.16 -18.86
CA VAL A 106 -2.10 7.92 -17.60
C VAL A 106 -3.54 7.96 -17.09
N MET A 107 -4.50 8.36 -17.92
CA MET A 107 -5.92 8.40 -17.57
C MET A 107 -6.42 7.05 -17.06
N GLN A 108 -6.13 5.98 -17.77
CA GLN A 108 -6.54 4.64 -17.41
C GLN A 108 -5.84 4.10 -16.16
N ASN A 109 -4.58 4.49 -15.92
CA ASN A 109 -3.87 4.16 -14.69
C ASN A 109 -4.49 4.86 -13.48
N VAL A 110 -4.79 6.15 -13.59
CA VAL A 110 -5.39 6.93 -12.49
C VAL A 110 -6.82 6.46 -12.22
N GLY A 111 -7.61 6.19 -13.27
CA GLY A 111 -9.00 5.71 -13.16
C GLY A 111 -9.15 4.26 -12.71
N TYR A 112 -8.07 3.47 -12.68
CA TYR A 112 -8.17 2.01 -12.43
C TYR A 112 -8.82 1.66 -11.09
N GLY A 113 -8.47 2.34 -10.02
CA GLY A 113 -9.08 2.10 -8.70
C GLY A 113 -10.57 2.39 -8.68
N LEU A 114 -11.00 3.44 -9.39
CA LEU A 114 -12.41 3.81 -9.55
C LEU A 114 -13.19 2.78 -10.37
N GLU A 115 -12.56 2.19 -11.39
CA GLU A 115 -13.09 1.06 -12.15
C GLU A 115 -13.36 -0.14 -11.23
N MET A 116 -12.43 -0.45 -10.35
CA MET A 116 -12.58 -1.52 -9.36
C MET A 116 -13.65 -1.20 -8.30
N GLN A 117 -13.92 0.07 -8.03
CA GLN A 117 -15.04 0.52 -7.18
C GLN A 117 -16.39 0.49 -7.90
N GLY A 118 -16.44 0.15 -9.19
CA GLY A 118 -17.68 0.06 -9.97
C GLY A 118 -18.21 1.39 -10.47
N LYS A 119 -17.40 2.46 -10.49
CA LYS A 119 -17.82 3.76 -11.03
C LYS A 119 -18.01 3.72 -12.55
N SER A 120 -18.97 4.47 -13.05
CA SER A 120 -19.19 4.66 -14.48
C SER A 120 -17.96 5.28 -15.16
N GLU A 121 -17.85 5.13 -16.47
CA GLU A 121 -16.74 5.68 -17.27
C GLU A 121 -16.69 7.20 -17.14
N ASP A 122 -17.82 7.87 -17.25
CA ASP A 122 -17.91 9.34 -17.14
C ASP A 122 -17.47 9.87 -15.77
N GLU A 123 -17.91 9.22 -14.68
CA GLU A 123 -17.49 9.59 -13.31
C GLU A 123 -15.99 9.33 -13.11
N ARG A 124 -15.52 8.21 -13.59
CA ARG A 124 -14.12 7.81 -13.49
C ARG A 124 -13.20 8.78 -14.21
N ASP A 125 -13.55 9.13 -15.44
CA ASP A 125 -12.73 10.02 -16.27
C ASP A 125 -12.73 11.45 -15.70
N LYS A 126 -13.85 11.93 -15.18
CA LYS A 126 -13.93 13.21 -14.50
C LYS A 126 -13.01 13.27 -13.27
N ILE A 127 -13.09 12.27 -12.39
CA ILE A 127 -12.25 12.21 -11.19
C ILE A 127 -10.79 12.04 -11.57
N ALA A 128 -10.48 11.15 -12.51
CA ALA A 128 -9.11 10.91 -12.95
C ALA A 128 -8.48 12.19 -13.53
N MET A 129 -9.22 12.93 -14.35
CA MET A 129 -8.76 14.19 -14.91
C MET A 129 -8.44 15.22 -13.84
N GLU A 130 -9.33 15.38 -12.85
CA GLU A 130 -9.10 16.27 -11.70
C GLU A 130 -7.79 15.90 -10.95
N LYS A 131 -7.52 14.62 -10.74
CA LYS A 131 -6.31 14.18 -10.02
C LYS A 131 -5.05 14.31 -10.90
N ILE A 132 -5.15 14.10 -12.20
CA ILE A 132 -4.06 14.36 -13.17
C ILE A 132 -3.67 15.85 -13.14
N GLU A 133 -4.67 16.74 -13.16
CA GLU A 133 -4.45 18.17 -13.04
C GLU A 133 -3.80 18.54 -11.70
N ALA A 134 -4.30 18.01 -10.59
CA ALA A 134 -3.77 18.28 -9.25
C ALA A 134 -2.29 17.90 -9.08
N VAL A 135 -1.79 16.92 -9.84
CA VAL A 135 -0.36 16.54 -9.84
C VAL A 135 0.44 17.19 -10.98
N GLY A 136 -0.15 18.12 -11.74
CA GLY A 136 0.52 18.87 -12.81
C GLY A 136 0.92 18.01 -14.02
N LEU A 137 0.02 17.12 -14.45
CA LEU A 137 0.21 16.22 -15.61
C LEU A 137 -0.81 16.48 -16.73
N ASN A 138 -1.37 17.69 -16.81
CA ASN A 138 -2.27 18.08 -17.90
C ASN A 138 -1.57 17.94 -19.25
N GLY A 139 -2.26 17.37 -20.23
CA GLY A 139 -1.72 17.13 -21.58
C GLY A 139 -0.98 15.79 -21.70
N PHE A 140 -0.87 15.01 -20.61
CA PHE A 140 -0.23 13.68 -20.61
C PHE A 140 -1.24 12.55 -20.42
N GLU A 141 -2.53 12.81 -20.45
CA GLU A 141 -3.62 11.86 -20.15
C GLU A 141 -3.56 10.60 -21.01
N ASN A 142 -3.21 10.78 -22.29
CA ASN A 142 -3.16 9.73 -23.30
C ASN A 142 -1.77 9.06 -23.44
N GLN A 143 -0.77 9.53 -22.69
CA GLN A 143 0.57 8.96 -22.72
C GLN A 143 0.63 7.65 -21.94
N PHE A 144 1.52 6.74 -22.38
CA PHE A 144 1.82 5.50 -21.68
C PHE A 144 2.99 5.70 -20.70
N PRO A 145 3.12 4.88 -19.66
CA PRO A 145 4.21 5.01 -18.67
C PRO A 145 5.61 5.08 -19.26
N ASN A 146 5.90 4.36 -20.33
CA ASN A 146 7.21 4.37 -20.99
C ASN A 146 7.54 5.68 -21.71
N GLN A 147 6.56 6.57 -21.90
CA GLN A 147 6.73 7.90 -22.50
C GLN A 147 6.95 8.99 -21.44
N LEU A 148 6.95 8.61 -20.16
CA LEU A 148 7.04 9.53 -19.03
C LEU A 148 8.39 9.41 -18.33
N SER A 149 8.89 10.54 -17.79
CA SER A 149 10.02 10.52 -16.87
C SER A 149 9.68 9.80 -15.56
N GLY A 150 10.68 9.33 -14.81
CA GLY A 150 10.47 8.68 -13.51
C GLY A 150 9.66 9.54 -12.52
N GLY A 151 9.93 10.84 -12.47
CA GLY A 151 9.16 11.78 -11.64
C GLY A 151 7.71 11.94 -12.09
N MET A 152 7.43 11.89 -13.40
CA MET A 152 6.06 11.88 -13.92
C MET A 152 5.35 10.59 -13.57
N GLN A 153 6.00 9.43 -13.72
CA GLN A 153 5.44 8.14 -13.32
C GLN A 153 5.08 8.10 -11.84
N GLN A 154 5.93 8.69 -10.97
CA GLN A 154 5.65 8.83 -9.54
C GLN A 154 4.38 9.66 -9.30
N ARG A 155 4.23 10.78 -10.00
CA ARG A 155 3.03 11.63 -9.91
C ARG A 155 1.78 10.92 -10.41
N VAL A 156 1.87 10.09 -11.45
CA VAL A 156 0.74 9.23 -11.88
C VAL A 156 0.37 8.24 -10.78
N GLY A 157 1.34 7.60 -10.12
CA GLY A 157 1.11 6.72 -8.98
C GLY A 157 0.41 7.42 -7.82
N LEU A 158 0.80 8.66 -7.52
CA LEU A 158 0.15 9.49 -6.51
C LEU A 158 -1.28 9.86 -6.92
N ALA A 159 -1.49 10.33 -8.16
CA ALA A 159 -2.83 10.66 -8.66
C ALA A 159 -3.78 9.45 -8.59
N ARG A 160 -3.30 8.25 -8.94
CA ARG A 160 -4.07 7.01 -8.82
C ARG A 160 -4.48 6.70 -7.38
N ALA A 161 -3.59 6.90 -6.41
CA ALA A 161 -3.91 6.69 -5.01
C ALA A 161 -4.90 7.73 -4.48
N LEU A 162 -4.78 8.99 -4.89
CA LEU A 162 -5.69 10.07 -4.53
C LEU A 162 -7.09 9.91 -5.16
N ALA A 163 -7.17 9.30 -6.34
CA ALA A 163 -8.43 9.15 -7.07
C ALA A 163 -9.46 8.29 -6.32
N THR A 164 -9.01 7.25 -5.63
CA THR A 164 -9.89 6.33 -4.90
C THR A 164 -10.54 6.94 -3.66
N ASN A 165 -10.05 8.10 -3.20
CA ASN A 165 -10.53 8.79 -1.99
C ASN A 165 -10.66 7.85 -0.79
N SER A 166 -9.66 7.01 -0.58
CA SER A 166 -9.62 6.05 0.52
C SER A 166 -9.28 6.74 1.84
N ASP A 167 -9.83 6.23 2.94
CA ASP A 167 -9.64 6.81 4.28
C ASP A 167 -8.18 6.71 4.75
N ILE A 168 -7.44 5.71 4.27
CA ILE A 168 -6.04 5.45 4.63
C ILE A 168 -5.17 5.43 3.38
N MET A 169 -4.10 6.23 3.38
CA MET A 169 -3.10 6.22 2.31
C MET A 169 -1.76 5.73 2.84
N LEU A 170 -1.21 4.70 2.20
CA LEU A 170 0.12 4.14 2.46
C LEU A 170 1.11 4.61 1.38
N MET A 171 2.27 5.15 1.79
CA MET A 171 3.30 5.65 0.86
C MET A 171 4.69 5.12 1.21
#